data_76c6d7c6473f4fbb231c7489505fa309
#
_entry.id   76c6d7c6473f4fbb231c7489505fa309
#
_cell.length_a   1.000
_cell.length_b   1.000
_cell.length_c   1.000
_cell.angle_alpha   90.00
_cell.angle_beta   90.00
_cell.angle_gamma   90.00
#
_symmetry.space_group_name_H-M   'P 1'
#
loop_
_entity.id
_entity.type
_entity.pdbx_description
1 polymer ?
#
loop_
_entity_poly.entity_id
_entity_poly.type
_entity_poly.pdbx_seq_one_letter_code
_entity_poly.pdbx_strand_id
1 'polypeptide(L)'
;MLFEQWAPCKDLALVYSDRDTWDSMLQQGVQLLERFTQDGRVKIRRPRSQQQIQFTRRLTAGNSFVGFVDAIGELDGTPCVLEWKTSSARYPSEPEGIVALDPQLICYSWMTGIEQVAQVVFIRKRLVEVQYLRATISDQQRQEFQTLVEDTVKRIEAGQFLPHSGIRFPQNPCSSCPFLGLCLDQRQLIDTALVRKPGVDLGLFDELAY
;
A
#
# COMPACT_ATOMS: atom_id res chain seq x y z
N MET A 1 16.31 5.47 -18.85
CA MET A 1 15.79 5.59 -17.47
C MET A 1 15.38 4.26 -16.83
N LEU A 2 14.33 3.52 -17.26
CA LEU A 2 13.99 2.24 -16.61
C LEU A 2 15.12 1.22 -16.73
N PHE A 3 15.67 1.05 -17.93
CA PHE A 3 16.80 0.16 -18.18
C PHE A 3 18.02 0.49 -17.30
N GLU A 4 18.38 1.75 -17.15
CA GLU A 4 19.52 2.20 -16.33
C GLU A 4 19.34 1.86 -14.85
N GLN A 5 18.10 1.93 -14.35
CA GLN A 5 17.78 1.56 -12.96
C GLN A 5 17.69 0.05 -12.77
N TRP A 6 17.32 -0.69 -13.80
CA TRP A 6 17.12 -2.14 -13.76
C TRP A 6 18.41 -2.92 -14.02
N ALA A 7 19.29 -2.41 -14.91
CA ALA A 7 20.52 -3.07 -15.33
C ALA A 7 21.44 -3.50 -14.15
N PRO A 8 21.64 -2.68 -13.10
CA PRO A 8 22.46 -3.08 -11.95
C PRO A 8 21.93 -4.29 -11.19
N CYS A 9 20.64 -4.61 -11.35
CA CYS A 9 19.99 -5.72 -10.65
C CYS A 9 20.07 -7.04 -11.44
N LYS A 10 20.67 -7.05 -12.62
CA LYS A 10 20.71 -8.23 -13.51
C LYS A 10 21.40 -9.43 -12.88
N ASP A 11 22.48 -9.16 -12.15
CA ASP A 11 23.34 -10.20 -11.56
C ASP A 11 22.94 -10.57 -10.12
N LEU A 12 21.84 -9.98 -9.61
CA LEU A 12 21.30 -10.39 -8.33
C LEU A 12 20.68 -11.77 -8.44
N ALA A 13 20.93 -12.61 -7.44
CA ALA A 13 20.32 -13.95 -7.34
C ALA A 13 18.82 -13.83 -7.02
N LEU A 14 18.02 -13.47 -8.01
CA LEU A 14 16.57 -13.37 -7.90
C LEU A 14 15.93 -14.69 -8.33
N VAL A 15 14.94 -15.12 -7.57
CA VAL A 15 14.12 -16.28 -7.91
C VAL A 15 12.93 -15.80 -8.74
N TYR A 16 12.87 -16.22 -9.99
CA TYR A 16 11.77 -15.95 -10.90
C TYR A 16 10.78 -17.11 -10.88
N SER A 17 9.52 -16.84 -11.24
CA SER A 17 8.57 -17.91 -11.55
C SER A 17 9.01 -18.65 -12.84
N ASP A 18 8.52 -19.87 -13.06
CA ASP A 18 8.91 -20.72 -14.22
C ASP A 18 8.73 -20.05 -15.60
N ARG A 19 7.98 -18.96 -15.66
CA ARG A 19 7.66 -18.24 -16.89
C ARG A 19 8.31 -16.87 -17.01
N ASP A 20 8.94 -16.40 -15.95
CA ASP A 20 9.51 -15.06 -15.88
C ASP A 20 11.04 -15.15 -15.96
N THR A 21 11.63 -14.19 -16.63
CA THR A 21 13.08 -13.95 -16.68
C THR A 21 13.34 -12.47 -16.46
N TRP A 22 14.58 -12.11 -16.14
CA TRP A 22 14.97 -10.70 -16.03
C TRP A 22 14.60 -9.92 -17.29
N ASP A 23 14.91 -10.47 -18.48
CA ASP A 23 14.64 -9.82 -19.77
C ASP A 23 13.13 -9.70 -20.05
N SER A 24 12.35 -10.74 -19.78
CA SER A 24 10.89 -10.71 -20.00
C SER A 24 10.19 -9.70 -19.09
N MET A 25 10.62 -9.60 -17.84
CA MET A 25 10.06 -8.64 -16.89
C MET A 25 10.45 -7.20 -17.23
N LEU A 26 11.70 -6.97 -17.67
CA LEU A 26 12.15 -5.67 -18.14
C LEU A 26 11.34 -5.23 -19.37
N GLN A 27 11.22 -6.12 -20.36
CA GLN A 27 10.45 -5.83 -21.57
C GLN A 27 8.98 -5.50 -21.26
N GLN A 28 8.36 -6.26 -20.37
CA GLN A 28 6.99 -6.01 -19.93
C GLN A 28 6.85 -4.66 -19.21
N GLY A 29 7.83 -4.31 -18.35
CA GLY A 29 7.89 -3.02 -17.68
C GLY A 29 8.00 -1.84 -18.66
N VAL A 30 8.85 -1.98 -19.68
CA VAL A 30 9.00 -0.99 -20.76
C VAL A 30 7.67 -0.80 -21.50
N GLN A 31 7.03 -1.89 -21.93
CA GLN A 31 5.75 -1.85 -22.64
C GLN A 31 4.64 -1.18 -21.80
N LEU A 32 4.59 -1.45 -20.49
CA LEU A 32 3.62 -0.82 -19.59
C LEU A 32 3.84 0.70 -19.49
N LEU A 33 5.09 1.13 -19.35
CA LEU A 33 5.42 2.55 -19.29
C LEU A 33 5.16 3.27 -20.61
N GLU A 34 5.49 2.63 -21.74
CA GLU A 34 5.18 3.16 -23.07
C GLU A 34 3.67 3.33 -23.25
N ARG A 35 2.89 2.31 -22.88
CA ARG A 35 1.42 2.36 -22.93
C ARG A 35 0.88 3.49 -22.07
N PHE A 36 1.33 3.58 -20.81
CA PHE A 36 0.94 4.65 -19.89
C PHE A 36 1.24 6.05 -20.45
N THR A 37 2.44 6.20 -21.04
CA THR A 37 2.87 7.48 -21.63
C THR A 37 2.05 7.84 -22.86
N GLN A 38 1.73 6.85 -23.70
CA GLN A 38 0.92 7.04 -24.90
C GLN A 38 -0.53 7.40 -24.57
N ASP A 39 -1.09 6.84 -23.50
CA ASP A 39 -2.45 7.17 -23.06
C ASP A 39 -2.59 8.66 -22.69
N GLY A 40 -1.54 9.29 -22.20
CA GLY A 40 -1.45 10.73 -21.93
C GLY A 40 -2.49 11.28 -20.94
N ARG A 41 -3.22 10.38 -20.23
CA ARG A 41 -4.33 10.72 -19.36
C ARG A 41 -3.88 11.34 -18.04
N VAL A 42 -2.69 10.97 -17.57
CA VAL A 42 -2.14 11.40 -16.29
C VAL A 42 -1.11 12.50 -16.48
N LYS A 43 -1.25 13.58 -15.73
CA LYS A 43 -0.26 14.65 -15.61
C LYS A 43 0.16 14.77 -14.15
N ILE A 44 1.41 14.44 -13.85
CA ILE A 44 1.93 14.45 -12.48
C ILE A 44 2.41 15.85 -12.12
N ARG A 45 1.93 16.40 -11.02
CA ARG A 45 2.43 17.63 -10.41
C ARG A 45 3.46 17.26 -9.35
N ARG A 46 4.71 17.09 -9.73
CA ARG A 46 5.76 16.61 -8.83
C ARG A 46 6.91 17.61 -8.68
N PRO A 47 7.42 17.83 -7.44
CA PRO A 47 8.80 18.30 -7.27
C PRO A 47 9.75 17.22 -7.81
N ARG A 48 10.69 17.59 -8.68
CA ARG A 48 11.59 16.66 -9.40
C ARG A 48 12.46 15.75 -8.53
N SER A 49 12.51 15.96 -7.21
CA SER A 49 13.44 15.29 -6.29
C SER A 49 12.83 14.20 -5.40
N GLN A 50 11.51 13.99 -5.41
CA GLN A 50 10.86 13.04 -4.50
C GLN A 50 10.17 11.91 -5.26
N GLN A 51 10.39 10.66 -4.84
CA GLN A 51 9.71 9.49 -5.39
C GLN A 51 8.27 9.40 -4.89
N GLN A 52 8.04 9.69 -3.61
CA GLN A 52 6.73 9.76 -2.96
C GLN A 52 6.61 11.06 -2.18
N ILE A 53 5.39 11.49 -1.90
CA ILE A 53 5.11 12.71 -1.17
C ILE A 53 4.75 12.34 0.25
N GLN A 54 5.60 12.72 1.21
CA GLN A 54 5.33 12.50 2.62
C GLN A 54 4.34 13.52 3.15
N PHE A 55 3.33 13.05 3.85
CA PHE A 55 2.41 13.85 4.65
C PHE A 55 2.52 13.44 6.12
N THR A 56 2.40 14.43 6.99
CA THR A 56 2.37 14.20 8.44
C THR A 56 1.17 14.92 9.02
N ARG A 57 0.34 14.19 9.76
CA ARG A 57 -0.82 14.74 10.47
C ARG A 57 -0.71 14.47 11.96
N ARG A 58 -0.75 15.53 12.75
CA ARG A 58 -0.69 15.41 14.21
C ARG A 58 -2.04 14.89 14.71
N LEU A 59 -2.02 13.85 15.54
CA LEU A 59 -3.21 13.23 16.11
C LEU A 59 -3.44 13.67 17.55
N THR A 60 -2.42 13.52 18.41
CA THR A 60 -2.43 13.88 19.83
C THR A 60 -1.18 14.65 20.18
N ALA A 61 -1.00 15.04 21.45
CA ALA A 61 0.16 15.78 21.92
C ALA A 61 1.51 15.06 21.66
N GLY A 62 1.52 13.74 21.54
CA GLY A 62 2.73 12.93 21.35
C GLY A 62 2.77 12.12 20.05
N ASN A 63 1.62 11.96 19.36
CA ASN A 63 1.50 11.04 18.22
C ASN A 63 1.22 11.78 16.92
N SER A 64 1.84 11.29 15.83
CA SER A 64 1.61 11.76 14.48
C SER A 64 1.38 10.59 13.54
N PHE A 65 0.44 10.76 12.61
CA PHE A 65 0.25 9.85 11.49
C PHE A 65 1.14 10.30 10.34
N VAL A 66 1.93 9.38 9.80
CA VAL A 66 2.80 9.63 8.64
C VAL A 66 2.36 8.72 7.52
N GLY A 67 2.16 9.29 6.34
CA GLY A 67 1.81 8.56 5.13
C GLY A 67 2.60 9.04 3.93
N PHE A 68 2.77 8.15 2.97
CA PHE A 68 3.47 8.43 1.72
C PHE A 68 2.50 8.22 0.58
N VAL A 69 2.21 9.31 -0.13
CA VAL A 69 1.34 9.32 -1.30
C VAL A 69 2.20 9.15 -2.54
N ASP A 70 1.83 8.24 -3.43
CA ASP A 70 2.63 7.95 -4.62
C ASP A 70 2.74 9.15 -5.55
N ALA A 71 1.61 9.81 -5.85
CA ALA A 71 1.62 11.03 -6.63
C ALA A 71 0.38 11.91 -6.41
N ILE A 72 0.55 13.20 -6.65
CA ILE A 72 -0.54 14.17 -6.84
C ILE A 72 -0.43 14.71 -8.25
N GLY A 73 -1.56 14.74 -8.95
CA GLY A 73 -1.58 15.16 -10.34
C GLY A 73 -2.98 15.38 -10.86
N GLU A 74 -3.15 15.13 -12.14
CA GLU A 74 -4.43 15.17 -12.83
C GLU A 74 -4.64 13.86 -13.58
N LEU A 75 -5.85 13.36 -13.56
CA LEU A 75 -6.32 12.30 -14.43
C LEU A 75 -7.44 12.85 -15.31
N ASP A 76 -7.23 12.89 -16.63
CA ASP A 76 -8.10 13.51 -17.63
C ASP A 76 -8.47 14.97 -17.28
N GLY A 77 -7.49 15.74 -16.80
CA GLY A 77 -7.66 17.14 -16.43
C GLY A 77 -8.27 17.38 -15.04
N THR A 78 -8.70 16.33 -14.33
CA THR A 78 -9.23 16.44 -12.97
C THR A 78 -8.12 16.26 -11.95
N PRO A 79 -7.85 17.25 -11.06
CA PRO A 79 -6.87 17.11 -9.99
C PRO A 79 -7.24 15.94 -9.06
N CYS A 80 -6.29 15.06 -8.79
CA CYS A 80 -6.52 13.90 -7.92
C CYS A 80 -5.24 13.39 -7.27
N VAL A 81 -5.42 12.59 -6.22
CA VAL A 81 -4.38 11.73 -5.66
C VAL A 81 -4.31 10.46 -6.50
N LEU A 82 -3.10 10.06 -6.84
CA LEU A 82 -2.84 8.89 -7.69
C LEU A 82 -2.10 7.82 -6.88
N GLU A 83 -2.57 6.59 -6.99
CA GLU A 83 -1.94 5.39 -6.45
C GLU A 83 -1.55 4.45 -7.58
N TRP A 84 -0.29 4.00 -7.59
CA TRP A 84 0.24 3.07 -8.58
C TRP A 84 0.08 1.63 -8.10
N LYS A 85 -0.55 0.81 -8.91
CA LYS A 85 -0.71 -0.63 -8.64
C LYS A 85 -0.16 -1.46 -9.80
N THR A 86 0.39 -2.61 -9.49
CA THR A 86 0.71 -3.65 -10.48
C THR A 86 -0.13 -4.89 -10.20
N SER A 87 -0.67 -5.51 -11.25
CA SER A 87 -1.52 -6.68 -11.13
C SER A 87 -1.35 -7.62 -12.31
N SER A 88 -1.63 -8.90 -12.11
CA SER A 88 -1.75 -9.88 -13.20
C SER A 88 -3.16 -9.90 -13.81
N ALA A 89 -4.15 -9.25 -13.17
CA ALA A 89 -5.53 -9.19 -13.61
C ALA A 89 -6.09 -7.78 -13.47
N ARG A 90 -7.16 -7.49 -14.22
CA ARG A 90 -7.92 -6.25 -14.03
C ARG A 90 -8.56 -6.24 -12.65
N TYR A 91 -8.60 -5.07 -12.06
CA TYR A 91 -9.39 -4.83 -10.86
C TYR A 91 -10.87 -4.69 -11.22
N PRO A 92 -11.79 -5.04 -10.31
CA PRO A 92 -13.19 -4.74 -10.48
C PRO A 92 -13.40 -3.25 -10.75
N SER A 93 -14.20 -2.92 -11.76
CA SER A 93 -14.56 -1.55 -12.12
C SER A 93 -16.03 -1.24 -11.89
N GLU A 94 -16.80 -2.26 -11.57
CA GLU A 94 -18.22 -2.14 -11.29
C GLU A 94 -18.53 -2.53 -9.83
N PRO A 95 -19.42 -1.80 -9.18
CA PRO A 95 -19.98 -0.52 -9.62
C PRO A 95 -18.94 0.58 -9.77
N GLU A 96 -19.23 1.58 -10.62
CA GLU A 96 -18.34 2.75 -10.74
C GLU A 96 -18.07 3.38 -9.37
N GLY A 97 -16.81 3.74 -9.14
CA GLY A 97 -16.39 4.29 -7.85
C GLY A 97 -16.15 3.26 -6.75
N ILE A 98 -16.17 1.95 -7.05
CA ILE A 98 -15.91 0.89 -6.04
C ILE A 98 -14.60 1.11 -5.27
N VAL A 99 -13.60 1.73 -5.88
CA VAL A 99 -12.32 2.04 -5.24
C VAL A 99 -12.43 3.11 -4.14
N ALA A 100 -13.58 3.78 -3.98
CA ALA A 100 -13.86 4.62 -2.81
C ALA A 100 -13.91 3.83 -1.48
N LEU A 101 -13.98 2.51 -1.55
CA LEU A 101 -13.93 1.62 -0.39
C LEU A 101 -12.49 1.19 -0.04
N ASP A 102 -11.50 1.56 -0.85
CA ASP A 102 -10.10 1.26 -0.56
C ASP A 102 -9.60 2.14 0.61
N PRO A 103 -9.21 1.53 1.75
CA PRO A 103 -8.77 2.28 2.92
C PRO A 103 -7.51 3.11 2.66
N GLN A 104 -6.67 2.72 1.70
CA GLN A 104 -5.48 3.47 1.31
C GLN A 104 -5.88 4.78 0.62
N LEU A 105 -6.87 4.75 -0.29
CA LEU A 105 -7.35 5.94 -0.97
C LEU A 105 -8.11 6.88 -0.03
N ILE A 106 -8.89 6.31 0.91
CA ILE A 106 -9.55 7.11 1.96
C ILE A 106 -8.50 7.80 2.83
N CYS A 107 -7.46 7.07 3.25
CA CYS A 107 -6.33 7.61 3.99
C CYS A 107 -5.66 8.78 3.24
N TYR A 108 -5.37 8.60 1.97
CA TYR A 108 -4.72 9.63 1.16
C TYR A 108 -5.59 10.87 1.00
N SER A 109 -6.89 10.69 0.75
CA SER A 109 -7.84 11.80 0.70
C SER A 109 -7.91 12.55 2.04
N TRP A 110 -7.96 11.81 3.15
CA TRP A 110 -7.95 12.39 4.50
C TRP A 110 -6.66 13.17 4.78
N MET A 111 -5.49 12.65 4.37
CA MET A 111 -4.20 13.31 4.59
C MET A 111 -4.00 14.55 3.74
N THR A 112 -4.42 14.52 2.49
CA THR A 112 -4.18 15.58 1.50
C THR A 112 -5.30 16.61 1.43
N GLY A 113 -6.52 16.26 1.88
CA GLY A 113 -7.73 17.05 1.68
C GLY A 113 -8.28 17.01 0.24
N ILE A 114 -7.68 16.22 -0.65
CA ILE A 114 -8.14 16.06 -2.03
C ILE A 114 -9.19 14.97 -2.09
N GLU A 115 -10.39 15.30 -2.58
CA GLU A 115 -11.52 14.37 -2.64
C GLU A 115 -11.38 13.35 -3.77
N GLN A 116 -10.84 13.78 -4.90
CA GLN A 116 -10.67 12.93 -6.07
C GLN A 116 -9.44 12.03 -5.91
N VAL A 117 -9.65 10.75 -6.06
CA VAL A 117 -8.61 9.73 -5.97
C VAL A 117 -8.68 8.80 -7.17
N ALA A 118 -7.55 8.21 -7.52
CA ALA A 118 -7.52 7.22 -8.58
C ALA A 118 -6.45 6.16 -8.33
N GLN A 119 -6.76 4.91 -8.70
CA GLN A 119 -5.77 3.85 -8.90
C GLN A 119 -5.42 3.76 -10.38
N VAL A 120 -4.13 3.77 -10.66
CA VAL A 120 -3.58 3.49 -11.98
C VAL A 120 -2.95 2.11 -11.91
N VAL A 121 -3.62 1.13 -12.51
CA VAL A 121 -3.25 -0.29 -12.40
C VAL A 121 -2.51 -0.72 -13.66
N PHE A 122 -1.23 -1.04 -13.51
CA PHE A 122 -0.39 -1.62 -14.56
C PHE A 122 -0.63 -3.13 -14.61
N ILE A 123 -1.32 -3.60 -15.65
CA ILE A 123 -1.76 -4.98 -15.76
C ILE A 123 -0.75 -5.78 -16.57
N ARG A 124 -0.06 -6.68 -15.88
CA ARG A 124 0.98 -7.55 -16.43
C ARG A 124 0.35 -8.78 -17.07
N LYS A 125 -0.04 -8.66 -18.33
CA LYS A 125 -0.53 -9.74 -19.19
C LYS A 125 0.33 -9.84 -20.44
N ARG A 126 0.07 -10.84 -21.27
CA ARG A 126 0.70 -10.96 -22.61
C ARG A 126 0.52 -9.69 -23.43
N LEU A 127 -0.68 -9.10 -23.39
CA LEU A 127 -0.94 -7.75 -23.89
C LEU A 127 -1.06 -6.86 -22.67
N VAL A 128 -0.09 -5.99 -22.48
CA VAL A 128 -0.06 -5.07 -21.34
C VAL A 128 -1.19 -4.06 -21.44
N GLU A 129 -1.74 -3.69 -20.29
CA GLU A 129 -2.85 -2.78 -20.19
C GLU A 129 -2.64 -1.83 -19.01
N VAL A 130 -3.14 -0.60 -19.11
CA VAL A 130 -3.24 0.33 -17.98
C VAL A 130 -4.71 0.59 -17.71
N GLN A 131 -5.15 0.32 -16.49
CA GLN A 131 -6.52 0.55 -16.05
C GLN A 131 -6.54 1.77 -15.11
N TYR A 132 -7.52 2.64 -15.30
CA TYR A 132 -7.71 3.84 -14.51
C TYR A 132 -9.04 3.72 -13.76
N LEU A 133 -8.98 3.65 -12.43
CA LEU A 133 -10.15 3.53 -11.57
C LEU A 133 -10.23 4.81 -10.73
N ARG A 134 -11.35 5.50 -10.81
CA ARG A 134 -11.60 6.77 -10.11
C ARG A 134 -12.62 6.60 -9.02
N ALA A 135 -12.50 7.43 -7.99
CA ALA A 135 -13.54 7.62 -7.00
C ALA A 135 -13.47 9.01 -6.38
N THR A 136 -14.56 9.40 -5.77
CA THR A 136 -14.65 10.59 -4.92
C THR A 136 -14.82 10.12 -3.48
N ILE A 137 -13.94 10.56 -2.60
CA ILE A 137 -14.00 10.28 -1.17
C ILE A 137 -14.79 11.40 -0.50
N SER A 138 -15.88 11.06 0.14
CA SER A 138 -16.74 12.01 0.82
C SER A 138 -16.11 12.53 2.13
N ASP A 139 -16.59 13.69 2.61
CA ASP A 139 -16.22 14.22 3.92
C ASP A 139 -16.55 13.23 5.04
N GLN A 140 -17.68 12.53 4.93
CA GLN A 140 -18.06 11.51 5.90
C GLN A 140 -17.03 10.37 5.96
N GLN A 141 -16.59 9.83 4.83
CA GLN A 141 -15.57 8.78 4.80
C GLN A 141 -14.24 9.25 5.41
N ARG A 142 -13.84 10.50 5.17
CA ARG A 142 -12.64 11.08 5.80
C ARG A 142 -12.77 11.21 7.31
N GLN A 143 -13.95 11.61 7.81
CA GLN A 143 -14.23 11.71 9.24
C GLN A 143 -14.27 10.35 9.92
N GLU A 144 -14.93 9.37 9.31
CA GLU A 144 -14.96 7.99 9.79
C GLU A 144 -13.56 7.38 9.86
N PHE A 145 -12.72 7.63 8.84
CA PHE A 145 -11.32 7.21 8.84
C PHE A 145 -10.52 7.88 9.95
N GLN A 146 -10.71 9.17 10.16
CA GLN A 146 -10.07 9.88 11.27
C GLN A 146 -10.43 9.26 12.62
N THR A 147 -11.71 9.00 12.86
CA THR A 147 -12.20 8.34 14.09
C THR A 147 -11.54 6.97 14.26
N LEU A 148 -11.47 6.18 13.20
CA LEU A 148 -10.81 4.87 13.20
C LEU A 148 -9.33 4.97 13.61
N VAL A 149 -8.60 5.94 13.06
CA VAL A 149 -7.19 6.17 13.38
C VAL A 149 -7.04 6.58 14.85
N GLU A 150 -7.84 7.54 15.32
CA GLU A 150 -7.79 8.02 16.71
C GLU A 150 -8.11 6.90 17.71
N ASP A 151 -9.10 6.07 17.44
CA ASP A 151 -9.45 4.93 18.29
C ASP A 151 -8.37 3.84 18.26
N THR A 152 -7.74 3.63 17.10
CA THR A 152 -6.62 2.70 16.99
C THR A 152 -5.43 3.17 17.83
N VAL A 153 -5.10 4.47 17.81
CA VAL A 153 -4.03 5.04 18.64
C VAL A 153 -4.34 4.86 20.13
N LYS A 154 -5.56 5.16 20.57
CA LYS A 154 -5.99 4.96 21.98
C LYS A 154 -5.82 3.50 22.42
N ARG A 155 -6.17 2.54 21.56
CA ARG A 155 -5.99 1.11 21.86
C ARG A 155 -4.51 0.73 21.96
N ILE A 156 -3.68 1.24 21.06
CA ILE A 156 -2.23 1.02 21.12
C ILE A 156 -1.64 1.59 22.42
N GLU A 157 -2.01 2.82 22.79
CA GLU A 157 -1.59 3.47 24.03
C GLU A 157 -2.04 2.71 25.28
N ALA A 158 -3.20 2.06 25.22
CA ALA A 158 -3.72 1.21 26.27
C ALA A 158 -3.17 -0.23 26.28
N GLY A 159 -2.22 -0.57 25.38
CA GLY A 159 -1.67 -1.91 25.26
C GLY A 159 -2.68 -2.95 24.72
N GLN A 160 -3.74 -2.53 24.07
CA GLN A 160 -4.80 -3.39 23.57
C GLN A 160 -4.50 -3.86 22.15
N PHE A 161 -3.95 -5.05 22.00
CA PHE A 161 -3.62 -5.68 20.71
C PHE A 161 -4.50 -6.92 20.51
N LEU A 162 -5.70 -6.71 19.95
CA LEU A 162 -6.62 -7.81 19.67
C LEU A 162 -6.26 -8.49 18.35
N PRO A 163 -6.32 -9.85 18.29
CA PRO A 163 -6.18 -10.57 17.05
C PRO A 163 -7.21 -10.12 16.01
N HIS A 164 -6.80 -9.99 14.75
CA HIS A 164 -7.74 -9.69 13.68
C HIS A 164 -8.70 -10.87 13.49
N SER A 165 -9.98 -10.65 13.64
CA SER A 165 -11.01 -11.66 13.36
C SER A 165 -11.30 -11.76 11.86
N GLY A 166 -11.62 -12.97 11.40
CA GLY A 166 -12.08 -13.21 10.03
C GLY A 166 -10.96 -13.62 9.06
N ILE A 167 -10.53 -14.87 9.20
CA ILE A 167 -9.63 -15.51 8.23
C ILE A 167 -10.38 -15.68 6.90
N ARG A 168 -9.77 -15.23 5.80
CA ARG A 168 -10.28 -15.41 4.44
C ARG A 168 -9.39 -16.39 3.67
N PHE A 169 -10.00 -17.35 3.01
CA PHE A 169 -9.31 -18.26 2.10
C PHE A 169 -9.75 -17.98 0.66
N PRO A 170 -8.86 -18.18 -0.33
CA PRO A 170 -7.50 -18.70 -0.28
C PRO A 170 -6.45 -17.65 0.14
N GLN A 171 -6.77 -16.36 0.13
CA GLN A 171 -5.84 -15.27 0.49
C GLN A 171 -5.90 -15.00 1.99
N ASN A 172 -5.04 -15.69 2.73
CA ASN A 172 -4.94 -15.49 4.17
C ASN A 172 -3.66 -14.72 4.54
N PRO A 173 -3.76 -13.43 4.89
CA PRO A 173 -2.59 -12.64 5.28
C PRO A 173 -1.94 -13.16 6.57
N CYS A 174 -2.67 -13.94 7.40
CA CYS A 174 -2.12 -14.50 8.63
C CYS A 174 -1.07 -15.57 8.38
N SER A 175 -1.13 -16.30 7.25
CA SER A 175 -0.19 -17.38 6.95
C SER A 175 1.28 -16.93 6.85
N SER A 176 1.52 -15.66 6.51
CA SER A 176 2.84 -15.04 6.44
C SER A 176 3.05 -13.93 7.48
N CYS A 177 2.13 -13.80 8.44
CA CYS A 177 2.20 -12.76 9.46
C CYS A 177 3.24 -13.15 10.53
N PRO A 178 4.25 -12.30 10.80
CA PRO A 178 5.24 -12.60 11.85
C PRO A 178 4.64 -12.67 13.25
N PHE A 179 3.47 -12.06 13.45
CA PHE A 179 2.75 -12.03 14.73
C PHE A 179 1.77 -13.19 14.92
N LEU A 180 1.70 -14.15 13.97
CA LEU A 180 0.75 -15.26 14.02
C LEU A 180 0.87 -16.06 15.33
N GLY A 181 2.09 -16.26 15.82
CA GLY A 181 2.34 -16.97 17.07
C GLY A 181 1.67 -16.33 18.28
N LEU A 182 1.65 -14.99 18.36
CA LEU A 182 0.94 -14.26 19.41
C LEU A 182 -0.58 -14.44 19.32
N CYS A 183 -1.14 -14.42 18.10
CA CYS A 183 -2.58 -14.62 17.91
C CYS A 183 -3.05 -16.03 18.25
N LEU A 184 -2.17 -17.04 18.10
CA LEU A 184 -2.46 -18.45 18.33
C LEU A 184 -1.96 -18.96 19.69
N ASP A 185 -1.31 -18.10 20.48
CA ASP A 185 -0.62 -18.48 21.75
C ASP A 185 0.36 -19.64 21.54
N GLN A 186 1.14 -19.59 20.46
CA GLN A 186 2.10 -20.64 20.10
C GLN A 186 3.54 -20.15 20.28
N ARG A 187 4.16 -20.49 21.41
CA ARG A 187 5.51 -20.07 21.80
C ARG A 187 6.55 -20.36 20.71
N GLN A 188 6.51 -21.54 20.12
CA GLN A 188 7.47 -21.93 19.08
C GLN A 188 7.43 -20.99 17.86
N LEU A 189 6.24 -20.55 17.43
CA LEU A 189 6.10 -19.57 16.34
C LEU A 189 6.58 -18.19 16.76
N ILE A 190 6.35 -17.78 18.01
CA ILE A 190 6.85 -16.52 18.54
C ILE A 190 8.37 -16.48 18.47
N ASP A 191 9.02 -17.52 18.98
CA ASP A 191 10.48 -17.59 19.09
C ASP A 191 11.18 -17.67 17.70
N THR A 192 10.50 -18.22 16.69
CA THR A 192 11.05 -18.34 15.33
C THR A 192 10.76 -17.16 14.43
N ALA A 193 9.62 -16.49 14.60
CA ALA A 193 9.17 -15.42 13.70
C ALA A 193 9.45 -14.01 14.23
N LEU A 194 9.51 -13.82 15.55
CA LEU A 194 9.75 -12.50 16.15
C LEU A 194 11.21 -12.33 16.55
N VAL A 195 11.90 -11.40 15.89
CA VAL A 195 13.26 -11.00 16.24
C VAL A 195 13.19 -9.75 17.11
N ARG A 196 13.66 -9.83 18.36
CA ARG A 196 13.80 -8.66 19.23
C ARG A 196 14.83 -7.69 18.65
N LYS A 197 14.47 -6.44 18.47
CA LYS A 197 15.45 -5.40 18.15
C LYS A 197 16.38 -5.20 19.33
N PRO A 198 17.69 -5.27 19.15
CA PRO A 198 18.63 -4.98 20.23
C PRO A 198 18.40 -3.57 20.79
N GLY A 199 18.30 -3.41 22.11
CA GLY A 199 18.20 -2.12 22.79
C GLY A 199 16.79 -1.54 22.92
N VAL A 200 15.73 -2.25 22.52
CA VAL A 200 14.35 -1.89 22.83
C VAL A 200 13.84 -2.82 23.94
N ASP A 201 13.87 -2.32 25.16
CA ASP A 201 13.20 -2.98 26.29
C ASP A 201 11.71 -2.66 26.19
N LEU A 202 10.98 -3.55 25.55
CA LEU A 202 9.52 -3.53 25.55
C LEU A 202 9.07 -4.42 26.71
N GLY A 203 9.08 -3.92 27.93
CA GLY A 203 8.58 -4.60 29.15
C GLY A 203 7.16 -5.20 29.04
N LEU A 204 6.54 -5.06 27.90
CA LEU A 204 5.23 -5.61 27.50
C LEU A 204 5.25 -7.13 27.26
N PHE A 205 6.41 -7.77 27.00
CA PHE A 205 6.42 -9.20 26.64
C PHE A 205 6.67 -10.11 27.82
N ASP A 206 7.17 -9.61 28.94
CA ASP A 206 7.38 -10.40 30.14
C ASP A 206 6.08 -10.58 30.94
N GLU A 207 5.07 -9.70 30.75
CA GLU A 207 3.76 -9.81 31.39
C GLU A 207 2.76 -10.71 30.60
N LEU A 208 3.05 -11.06 29.35
CA LEU A 208 2.22 -11.97 28.54
C LEU A 208 2.58 -13.47 28.76
N ALA A 209 3.41 -13.78 29.73
CA ALA A 209 3.86 -15.13 30.05
C ALA A 209 3.04 -15.81 31.16
N TYR A 210 1.72 -15.51 31.24
CA TYR A 210 0.79 -16.22 32.14
C TYR A 210 -0.43 -16.72 31.39
#